data_919fc037a2efcbd091250b8208944a19
#
_entry.id   919fc037a2efcbd091250b8208944a19
#
_cell.length_a   1.000
_cell.length_b   1.000
_cell.length_c   1.000
_cell.angle_alpha   90.00
_cell.angle_beta   90.00
_cell.angle_gamma   90.00
#
_symmetry.space_group_name_H-M   'P 1'
#
loop_
_entity.id
_entity.type
_entity.pdbx_description
1 polymer ?
#
loop_
_entity_poly.entity_id
_entity_poly.type
_entity_poly.pdbx_seq_one_letter_code
_entity_poly.pdbx_strand_id
1 'polypeptide(L)'
;MFRNLLFLFVCLIAQISFAQTQVVGVVKDNSGAGLPGVTILIKGTNSGTVSGFDGSFSLRAAENPTLVFSFIGYKTLEVKNVNGMLDITLEEASTELGSIEIVGSRNVNRSSTQSIAPVDVIQIRDVTSKVGQLDLNQMLQFAAPSFNSNRQSGSDGTDHIDPASLRGLGPDQTLVLINGKRQHPSSLVNIYGSRGRGNTGTDLNTIPAAAIDRIEILRDGASAQYGSDAIAGVINIVLKQKTDELAVNLNGGAALAKYRFDDKKFDGGAYGVNANYGFNIGQGFVNITADHSYRGFTNRANTNPDDLARRQFGEPQITNSSLYVNVGIPITQKVYFYSFGGYNHRNGNAYAWTRFADDDRNIPSIYPNGFDPLIKSNINDLSVANGVKVKLGKWDWDLSNMCGYNKFIYSVDKTLNTSLGAVSPTSFKAGGFKLLQDVINLSTSRNIPTVLKGLNLAFGGEYKYEQYNIYAGDENSWKSYEAGVPGGSQGFPGFQPGDETNKNRSNLAVYADAELDVTKNLVFGGALRYENFSDFGGTLNGKIAGRLE
;
A
#
# COMPACT_ATOMS: atom_id res chain seq x y z
N MET A 1 15.13 15.02 -56.99
CA MET A 1 15.19 13.55 -56.99
C MET A 1 15.11 12.99 -55.56
N PHE A 2 15.86 13.45 -54.59
CA PHE A 2 15.84 12.98 -53.18
C PHE A 2 14.49 13.18 -52.45
N ARG A 3 13.75 14.25 -52.71
CA ARG A 3 12.46 14.56 -52.08
C ARG A 3 11.34 13.58 -52.48
N ASN A 4 11.38 13.10 -53.70
CA ASN A 4 10.40 12.12 -54.19
C ASN A 4 10.73 10.69 -53.73
N LEU A 5 12.02 10.39 -53.49
CA LEU A 5 12.44 9.09 -52.95
C LEU A 5 12.05 8.96 -51.46
N LEU A 6 12.14 10.06 -50.69
CA LEU A 6 11.72 10.13 -49.29
C LEU A 6 10.20 9.95 -49.15
N PHE A 7 9.42 10.54 -50.06
CA PHE A 7 7.97 10.37 -50.09
C PHE A 7 7.54 8.91 -50.42
N LEU A 8 8.26 8.25 -51.34
CA LEU A 8 8.03 6.84 -51.69
C LEU A 8 8.40 5.90 -50.51
N PHE A 9 9.46 6.22 -49.75
CA PHE A 9 9.88 5.46 -48.56
C PHE A 9 8.91 5.63 -47.39
N VAL A 10 8.34 6.80 -47.20
CA VAL A 10 7.31 7.06 -46.17
C VAL A 10 5.98 6.37 -46.56
N CYS A 11 5.63 6.33 -47.83
CA CYS A 11 4.44 5.59 -48.33
C CYS A 11 4.61 4.06 -48.27
N LEU A 12 5.83 3.54 -48.35
CA LEU A 12 6.08 2.08 -48.21
C LEU A 12 6.00 1.64 -46.73
N ILE A 13 6.35 2.49 -45.78
CA ILE A 13 6.24 2.20 -44.32
C ILE A 13 4.77 2.23 -43.87
N ALA A 14 3.90 2.95 -44.53
CA ALA A 14 2.46 3.05 -44.20
C ALA A 14 1.62 1.83 -44.57
N GLN A 15 2.20 0.80 -45.18
CA GLN A 15 1.46 -0.40 -45.65
C GLN A 15 1.65 -1.64 -44.77
N ILE A 16 2.24 -1.54 -43.58
CA ILE A 16 2.24 -2.66 -42.63
C ILE A 16 0.91 -2.62 -41.84
N SER A 17 -0.18 -2.90 -42.50
CA SER A 17 -1.45 -3.26 -41.85
C SER A 17 -1.30 -4.68 -41.30
N PHE A 18 -1.03 -4.80 -40.00
CA PHE A 18 -1.22 -6.09 -39.33
C PHE A 18 -2.71 -6.42 -39.40
N ALA A 19 -3.06 -7.49 -40.07
CA ALA A 19 -4.41 -8.04 -40.04
C ALA A 19 -4.73 -8.43 -38.60
N GLN A 20 -5.58 -7.66 -37.94
CA GLN A 20 -6.09 -7.99 -36.61
C GLN A 20 -7.34 -8.83 -36.78
N THR A 21 -7.35 -10.02 -36.20
CA THR A 21 -8.50 -10.89 -36.14
C THR A 21 -9.29 -10.63 -34.87
N GLN A 22 -10.60 -10.55 -34.98
CA GLN A 22 -11.47 -10.45 -33.82
C GLN A 22 -11.71 -11.86 -33.26
N VAL A 23 -11.26 -12.09 -32.02
CA VAL A 23 -11.54 -13.30 -31.28
C VAL A 23 -12.73 -13.02 -30.36
N VAL A 24 -13.75 -13.83 -30.43
CA VAL A 24 -14.96 -13.76 -29.61
C VAL A 24 -15.19 -15.09 -28.91
N GLY A 25 -15.83 -15.07 -27.74
CA GLY A 25 -16.12 -16.32 -27.05
C GLY A 25 -16.90 -16.11 -25.77
N VAL A 26 -17.13 -17.21 -25.06
CA VAL A 26 -17.78 -17.24 -23.75
C VAL A 26 -16.89 -18.03 -22.80
N VAL A 27 -16.73 -17.53 -21.59
CA VAL A 27 -16.05 -18.22 -20.50
C VAL A 27 -17.10 -18.69 -19.50
N LYS A 28 -17.05 -19.97 -19.13
CA LYS A 28 -18.01 -20.65 -18.26
C LYS A 28 -17.29 -21.37 -17.12
N ASP A 29 -18.03 -21.68 -16.07
CA ASP A 29 -17.62 -22.63 -15.03
C ASP A 29 -17.96 -24.09 -15.41
N ASN A 30 -17.59 -25.04 -14.54
CA ASN A 30 -17.90 -26.45 -14.72
C ASN A 30 -19.42 -26.77 -14.67
N SER A 31 -20.25 -25.84 -14.22
CA SER A 31 -21.72 -25.98 -14.24
C SER A 31 -22.34 -25.47 -15.54
N GLY A 32 -21.55 -24.85 -16.42
CA GLY A 32 -21.97 -24.21 -17.66
C GLY A 32 -22.48 -22.77 -17.47
N ALA A 33 -22.37 -22.19 -16.28
CA ALA A 33 -22.73 -20.79 -16.04
C ALA A 33 -21.63 -19.86 -16.55
N GLY A 34 -22.02 -18.76 -17.21
CA GLY A 34 -21.08 -17.75 -17.69
C GLY A 34 -20.34 -17.10 -16.52
N LEU A 35 -19.02 -16.95 -16.64
CA LEU A 35 -18.15 -16.33 -15.64
C LEU A 35 -17.92 -14.85 -15.98
N PRO A 36 -18.50 -13.88 -15.22
CA PRO A 36 -18.24 -12.47 -15.38
C PRO A 36 -16.91 -12.07 -14.76
N GLY A 37 -16.19 -11.12 -15.39
CA GLY A 37 -14.98 -10.55 -14.80
C GLY A 37 -13.71 -11.39 -15.01
N VAL A 38 -13.72 -12.41 -15.85
CA VAL A 38 -12.53 -13.16 -16.25
C VAL A 38 -11.60 -12.25 -17.04
N THR A 39 -10.36 -12.13 -16.63
CA THR A 39 -9.32 -11.41 -17.36
C THR A 39 -8.79 -12.27 -18.51
N ILE A 40 -8.83 -11.75 -19.73
CA ILE A 40 -8.36 -12.41 -20.95
C ILE A 40 -7.23 -11.56 -21.53
N LEU A 41 -5.99 -12.08 -21.52
CA LEU A 41 -4.79 -11.37 -21.99
C LEU A 41 -4.18 -12.09 -23.20
N ILE A 42 -3.62 -11.34 -24.14
CA ILE A 42 -2.75 -11.86 -25.17
C ILE A 42 -1.37 -12.09 -24.55
N LYS A 43 -0.91 -13.36 -24.52
CA LYS A 43 0.37 -13.74 -23.91
C LYS A 43 1.53 -12.91 -24.47
N GLY A 44 2.36 -12.35 -23.59
CA GLY A 44 3.52 -11.53 -23.97
C GLY A 44 3.18 -10.08 -24.35
N THR A 45 1.93 -9.64 -24.18
CA THR A 45 1.50 -8.26 -24.42
C THR A 45 0.73 -7.69 -23.24
N ASN A 46 0.44 -6.38 -23.28
CA ASN A 46 -0.44 -5.70 -22.34
C ASN A 46 -1.88 -5.55 -22.87
N SER A 47 -2.20 -6.19 -23.98
CA SER A 47 -3.52 -6.12 -24.60
C SER A 47 -4.41 -7.24 -24.09
N GLY A 48 -5.63 -6.90 -23.68
CA GLY A 48 -6.60 -7.86 -23.15
C GLY A 48 -8.00 -7.29 -23.07
N THR A 49 -8.91 -8.09 -22.54
CA THR A 49 -10.30 -7.73 -22.27
C THR A 49 -10.78 -8.44 -21.01
N VAL A 50 -11.99 -8.12 -20.56
CA VAL A 50 -12.66 -8.77 -19.42
C VAL A 50 -14.00 -9.31 -19.90
N SER A 51 -14.39 -10.51 -19.41
CA SER A 51 -15.69 -11.09 -19.76
C SER A 51 -16.86 -10.31 -19.17
N GLY A 52 -17.95 -10.21 -19.93
CA GLY A 52 -19.22 -9.62 -19.54
C GLY A 52 -20.02 -10.46 -18.53
N PHE A 53 -21.18 -10.01 -18.12
CA PHE A 53 -22.06 -10.67 -17.13
C PHE A 53 -22.47 -12.10 -17.53
N ASP A 54 -22.58 -12.37 -18.82
CA ASP A 54 -22.91 -13.67 -19.40
C ASP A 54 -21.67 -14.52 -19.72
N GLY A 55 -20.49 -14.06 -19.32
CA GLY A 55 -19.21 -14.68 -19.65
C GLY A 55 -18.70 -14.35 -21.05
N SER A 56 -19.42 -13.60 -21.87
CA SER A 56 -19.02 -13.25 -23.23
C SER A 56 -17.81 -12.31 -23.24
N PHE A 57 -16.93 -12.46 -24.25
CA PHE A 57 -15.81 -11.54 -24.47
C PHE A 57 -15.55 -11.31 -25.96
N SER A 58 -14.90 -10.19 -26.25
CA SER A 58 -14.41 -9.84 -27.57
C SER A 58 -13.05 -9.15 -27.45
N LEU A 59 -12.07 -9.60 -28.23
CA LEU A 59 -10.70 -9.10 -28.21
C LEU A 59 -10.15 -9.06 -29.63
N ARG A 60 -9.44 -7.97 -29.99
CA ARG A 60 -8.68 -7.89 -31.24
C ARG A 60 -7.25 -8.37 -31.01
N ALA A 61 -6.80 -9.33 -31.81
CA ALA A 61 -5.48 -9.91 -31.69
C ALA A 61 -4.83 -10.10 -33.05
N ALA A 62 -3.51 -10.30 -33.06
CA ALA A 62 -2.81 -10.76 -34.24
C ALA A 62 -3.25 -12.19 -34.62
N GLU A 63 -2.90 -12.67 -35.81
CA GLU A 63 -3.23 -14.02 -36.25
C GLU A 63 -2.59 -15.07 -35.30
N ASN A 64 -3.37 -16.09 -34.92
CA ASN A 64 -2.96 -17.19 -34.05
C ASN A 64 -2.42 -16.77 -32.66
N PRO A 65 -3.13 -15.91 -31.89
CA PRO A 65 -2.66 -15.50 -30.57
C PRO A 65 -2.72 -16.65 -29.55
N THR A 66 -1.89 -16.57 -28.52
CA THR A 66 -2.09 -17.36 -27.31
C THR A 66 -2.82 -16.47 -26.31
N LEU A 67 -4.00 -16.90 -25.85
CA LEU A 67 -4.77 -16.20 -24.84
C LEU A 67 -4.58 -16.84 -23.47
N VAL A 68 -4.47 -16.01 -22.47
CA VAL A 68 -4.39 -16.41 -21.05
C VAL A 68 -5.67 -15.95 -20.37
N PHE A 69 -6.43 -16.91 -19.87
CA PHE A 69 -7.66 -16.70 -19.11
C PHE A 69 -7.33 -16.84 -17.63
N SER A 70 -7.59 -15.82 -16.85
CA SER A 70 -7.38 -15.84 -15.39
C SER A 70 -8.58 -15.27 -14.66
N PHE A 71 -9.01 -15.97 -13.63
CA PHE A 71 -10.09 -15.56 -12.75
C PHE A 71 -9.83 -16.06 -11.33
N ILE A 72 -10.21 -15.28 -10.34
CA ILE A 72 -9.98 -15.63 -8.94
C ILE A 72 -10.82 -16.85 -8.57
N GLY A 73 -10.18 -17.86 -7.98
CA GLY A 73 -10.84 -19.13 -7.66
C GLY A 73 -10.82 -20.18 -8.80
N TYR A 74 -10.21 -19.85 -9.95
CA TYR A 74 -10.11 -20.74 -11.08
C TYR A 74 -8.66 -20.93 -11.53
N LYS A 75 -8.35 -22.09 -12.09
CA LYS A 75 -7.04 -22.37 -12.70
C LYS A 75 -6.84 -21.46 -13.90
N THR A 76 -5.67 -20.84 -13.99
CA THR A 76 -5.29 -20.09 -15.20
C THR A 76 -5.19 -21.02 -16.38
N LEU A 77 -5.87 -20.70 -17.47
CA LEU A 77 -5.90 -21.49 -18.70
C LEU A 77 -5.21 -20.73 -19.84
N GLU A 78 -4.24 -21.37 -20.49
CA GLU A 78 -3.63 -20.87 -21.72
C GLU A 78 -4.19 -21.61 -22.95
N VAL A 79 -4.73 -20.86 -23.90
CA VAL A 79 -5.23 -21.40 -25.15
C VAL A 79 -4.38 -20.88 -26.31
N LYS A 80 -3.74 -21.78 -27.04
CA LYS A 80 -2.85 -21.46 -28.16
C LYS A 80 -3.59 -21.54 -29.49
N ASN A 81 -3.11 -20.78 -30.48
CA ASN A 81 -3.60 -20.82 -31.88
C ASN A 81 -5.10 -20.56 -31.97
N VAL A 82 -5.55 -19.49 -31.36
CA VAL A 82 -6.96 -19.14 -31.24
C VAL A 82 -7.49 -18.57 -32.55
N ASN A 83 -8.50 -19.24 -33.15
CA ASN A 83 -9.22 -18.78 -34.33
C ASN A 83 -10.73 -18.97 -34.15
N GLY A 84 -11.53 -17.92 -34.39
CA GLY A 84 -12.99 -17.99 -34.36
C GLY A 84 -13.63 -17.81 -32.98
N MET A 85 -14.81 -18.44 -32.81
CA MET A 85 -15.57 -18.35 -31.55
C MET A 85 -15.07 -19.42 -30.57
N LEU A 86 -14.76 -18.97 -29.33
CA LEU A 86 -14.26 -19.82 -28.26
C LEU A 86 -15.35 -20.14 -27.26
N ASP A 87 -15.42 -21.38 -26.82
CA ASP A 87 -16.17 -21.82 -25.66
C ASP A 87 -15.16 -22.32 -24.60
N ILE A 88 -14.92 -21.55 -23.59
CA ILE A 88 -13.88 -21.77 -22.59
C ILE A 88 -14.53 -22.16 -21.27
N THR A 89 -14.18 -23.35 -20.76
CA THR A 89 -14.56 -23.74 -19.40
C THR A 89 -13.34 -23.61 -18.49
N LEU A 90 -13.44 -22.77 -17.47
CA LEU A 90 -12.42 -22.70 -16.42
C LEU A 90 -12.73 -23.74 -15.35
N GLU A 91 -11.72 -24.53 -15.01
CA GLU A 91 -11.78 -25.42 -13.87
C GLU A 91 -11.60 -24.62 -12.58
N GLU A 92 -12.47 -24.84 -11.58
CA GLU A 92 -12.22 -24.31 -10.25
C GLU A 92 -10.84 -24.77 -9.76
N ALA A 93 -10.06 -23.84 -9.27
CA ALA A 93 -8.85 -24.19 -8.58
C ALA A 93 -9.28 -25.05 -7.36
N SER A 94 -8.95 -26.33 -7.40
CA SER A 94 -9.04 -27.14 -6.17
C SER A 94 -8.29 -26.34 -5.10
N THR A 95 -8.86 -26.17 -3.92
CA THR A 95 -8.35 -25.33 -2.82
C THR A 95 -6.84 -25.58 -2.64
N GLU A 96 -6.02 -24.84 -3.37
CA GLU A 96 -4.58 -24.88 -3.18
C GLU A 96 -4.30 -24.15 -1.86
N LEU A 97 -3.62 -24.80 -0.94
CA LEU A 97 -3.25 -24.23 0.37
C LEU A 97 -2.51 -22.88 0.25
N GLY A 98 -1.98 -22.57 -0.94
CA GLY A 98 -1.33 -21.31 -1.29
C GLY A 98 -2.25 -20.18 -1.71
N SER A 99 -3.56 -20.42 -1.89
CA SER A 99 -4.49 -19.37 -2.31
C SER A 99 -4.63 -18.29 -1.23
N ILE A 100 -4.72 -17.03 -1.66
CA ILE A 100 -4.97 -15.88 -0.77
C ILE A 100 -6.46 -15.61 -0.78
N GLU A 101 -7.08 -15.67 0.40
CA GLU A 101 -8.49 -15.35 0.59
C GLU A 101 -8.77 -13.89 0.23
N ILE A 102 -9.92 -13.65 -0.41
CA ILE A 102 -10.40 -12.28 -0.68
C ILE A 102 -10.82 -11.63 0.64
N VAL A 103 -10.46 -10.36 0.80
CA VAL A 103 -10.85 -9.61 1.99
C VAL A 103 -12.37 -9.53 2.12
N GLY A 104 -12.87 -9.66 3.35
CA GLY A 104 -14.32 -9.61 3.65
C GLY A 104 -15.00 -10.97 3.65
N SER A 105 -14.31 -12.04 3.29
CA SER A 105 -14.77 -13.44 3.43
C SER A 105 -13.65 -14.32 3.98
N ARG A 106 -14.01 -15.36 4.72
CA ARG A 106 -13.09 -16.43 5.13
C ARG A 106 -13.38 -17.73 4.38
N ASN A 107 -14.16 -17.63 3.32
CA ASN A 107 -14.42 -18.72 2.39
C ASN A 107 -13.42 -18.63 1.23
N VAL A 108 -12.45 -19.53 1.22
CA VAL A 108 -11.38 -19.60 0.19
C VAL A 108 -11.91 -19.78 -1.24
N ASN A 109 -13.15 -20.23 -1.40
CA ASN A 109 -13.77 -20.46 -2.70
C ASN A 109 -14.60 -19.26 -3.18
N ARG A 110 -14.68 -18.17 -2.41
CA ARG A 110 -15.50 -17.01 -2.76
C ARG A 110 -14.71 -16.00 -3.58
N SER A 111 -15.28 -15.57 -4.68
CA SER A 111 -14.72 -14.48 -5.51
C SER A 111 -15.14 -13.11 -4.97
N SER A 112 -14.48 -12.04 -5.43
CA SER A 112 -14.83 -10.65 -5.06
C SER A 112 -16.24 -10.28 -5.45
N THR A 113 -16.73 -10.80 -6.58
CA THR A 113 -18.10 -10.59 -7.08
C THR A 113 -19.14 -11.36 -6.27
N GLN A 114 -18.75 -12.40 -5.56
CA GLN A 114 -19.61 -13.22 -4.70
C GLN A 114 -19.50 -12.83 -3.22
N SER A 115 -18.61 -11.89 -2.86
CA SER A 115 -18.48 -11.42 -1.48
C SER A 115 -19.78 -10.78 -0.99
N ILE A 116 -20.13 -11.00 0.30
CA ILE A 116 -21.32 -10.41 0.93
C ILE A 116 -21.18 -8.88 1.04
N ALA A 117 -19.96 -8.41 1.31
CA ALA A 117 -19.64 -6.99 1.36
C ALA A 117 -18.93 -6.54 0.07
N PRO A 118 -19.10 -5.29 -0.37
CA PRO A 118 -18.48 -4.78 -1.58
C PRO A 118 -16.96 -4.72 -1.45
N VAL A 119 -16.25 -5.39 -2.35
CA VAL A 119 -14.80 -5.40 -2.44
C VAL A 119 -14.38 -4.89 -3.80
N ASP A 120 -13.61 -3.80 -3.83
CA ASP A 120 -12.96 -3.34 -5.05
C ASP A 120 -11.64 -4.10 -5.25
N VAL A 121 -11.41 -4.62 -6.43
CA VAL A 121 -10.13 -5.25 -6.80
C VAL A 121 -9.43 -4.38 -7.83
N ILE A 122 -8.28 -3.85 -7.45
CA ILE A 122 -7.46 -2.95 -8.27
C ILE A 122 -6.22 -3.71 -8.72
N GLN A 123 -6.11 -3.99 -10.01
CA GLN A 123 -4.89 -4.55 -10.59
C GLN A 123 -3.83 -3.46 -10.65
N ILE A 124 -2.74 -3.61 -9.89
CA ILE A 124 -1.74 -2.54 -9.76
C ILE A 124 -1.06 -2.22 -11.10
N ARG A 125 -0.91 -3.21 -11.97
CA ARG A 125 -0.35 -3.04 -13.32
C ARG A 125 -1.14 -2.04 -14.15
N ASP A 126 -2.48 -2.06 -14.05
CA ASP A 126 -3.34 -1.16 -14.80
C ASP A 126 -3.21 0.29 -14.31
N VAL A 127 -2.95 0.46 -13.02
CA VAL A 127 -2.74 1.77 -12.41
C VAL A 127 -1.36 2.32 -12.76
N THR A 128 -0.29 1.54 -12.56
CA THR A 128 1.08 1.97 -12.82
C THR A 128 1.34 2.34 -14.28
N SER A 129 0.64 1.69 -15.22
CA SER A 129 0.75 1.99 -16.65
C SER A 129 0.06 3.29 -17.08
N LYS A 130 -0.89 3.81 -16.29
CA LYS A 130 -1.73 4.98 -16.62
C LYS A 130 -1.46 6.19 -15.74
N VAL A 131 -0.90 5.99 -14.55
CA VAL A 131 -0.70 7.03 -13.54
C VAL A 131 0.79 7.32 -13.40
N GLY A 132 1.21 8.53 -13.74
CA GLY A 132 2.61 8.99 -13.64
C GLY A 132 3.05 9.31 -12.22
N GLN A 133 2.68 8.47 -11.24
CA GLN A 133 3.06 8.63 -9.83
C GLN A 133 4.02 7.51 -9.40
N LEU A 134 4.94 7.84 -8.49
CA LEU A 134 5.90 6.88 -7.93
C LEU A 134 5.39 6.22 -6.65
N ASP A 135 4.59 6.95 -5.86
CA ASP A 135 4.14 6.54 -4.54
C ASP A 135 2.81 5.76 -4.62
N LEU A 136 2.73 4.65 -3.89
CA LEU A 136 1.53 3.81 -3.84
C LEU A 136 0.29 4.57 -3.36
N ASN A 137 0.45 5.46 -2.38
CA ASN A 137 -0.62 6.31 -1.88
C ASN A 137 -1.24 7.16 -2.98
N GLN A 138 -0.44 7.77 -3.85
CA GLN A 138 -0.92 8.60 -4.94
C GLN A 138 -1.58 7.77 -6.05
N MET A 139 -1.07 6.57 -6.30
CA MET A 139 -1.69 5.62 -7.23
C MET A 139 -3.09 5.22 -6.75
N LEU A 140 -3.24 4.92 -5.45
CA LEU A 140 -4.52 4.55 -4.86
C LEU A 140 -5.50 5.73 -4.81
N GLN A 141 -5.04 6.95 -4.53
CA GLN A 141 -5.89 8.13 -4.56
C GLN A 141 -6.50 8.37 -5.95
N PHE A 142 -5.79 8.01 -7.01
CA PHE A 142 -6.30 8.06 -8.38
C PHE A 142 -7.27 6.90 -8.67
N ALA A 143 -6.97 5.69 -8.20
CA ALA A 143 -7.68 4.47 -8.59
C ALA A 143 -8.89 4.14 -7.68
N ALA A 144 -8.89 4.59 -6.43
CA ALA A 144 -9.89 4.23 -5.41
C ALA A 144 -10.66 5.45 -4.92
N PRO A 145 -11.92 5.67 -5.36
CA PRO A 145 -12.67 6.90 -5.05
C PRO A 145 -12.89 7.20 -3.57
N SER A 146 -12.92 6.17 -2.72
CA SER A 146 -13.10 6.32 -1.26
C SER A 146 -11.80 6.48 -0.49
N PHE A 147 -10.65 6.30 -1.15
CA PHE A 147 -9.31 6.45 -0.57
C PHE A 147 -8.84 7.89 -0.71
N ASN A 148 -8.19 8.41 0.31
CA ASN A 148 -7.66 9.76 0.32
C ASN A 148 -6.30 9.81 1.03
N SER A 149 -5.28 10.23 0.28
CA SER A 149 -3.92 10.43 0.76
C SER A 149 -3.27 11.57 -0.04
N ASN A 150 -3.87 12.77 0.05
CA ASN A 150 -3.29 13.93 -0.61
C ASN A 150 -1.93 14.29 -0.01
N ARG A 151 -1.03 14.75 -0.86
CA ARG A 151 0.29 15.22 -0.45
C ARG A 151 0.19 16.27 0.65
N GLN A 152 1.03 16.11 1.65
CA GLN A 152 1.18 17.07 2.73
C GLN A 152 2.37 17.99 2.42
N SER A 153 2.38 19.19 3.00
CA SER A 153 3.46 20.17 2.87
C SER A 153 3.61 20.96 4.16
N GLY A 154 4.82 20.99 4.73
CA GLY A 154 5.11 21.70 5.97
C GLY A 154 4.34 21.15 7.17
N SER A 155 4.30 19.84 7.32
CA SER A 155 3.49 19.11 8.32
C SER A 155 4.35 18.31 9.30
N ASP A 156 5.55 18.79 9.60
CA ASP A 156 6.45 18.28 10.65
C ASP A 156 6.69 16.76 10.55
N GLY A 157 7.03 16.27 9.35
CA GLY A 157 7.33 14.87 9.07
C GLY A 157 6.15 14.05 8.54
N THR A 158 4.90 14.48 8.74
CA THR A 158 3.72 13.83 8.14
C THR A 158 3.77 13.91 6.61
N ASP A 159 4.34 14.96 6.06
CA ASP A 159 4.62 15.15 4.64
C ASP A 159 5.70 14.20 4.07
N HIS A 160 6.38 13.46 4.93
CA HIS A 160 7.32 12.40 4.52
C HIS A 160 6.65 11.03 4.34
N ILE A 161 5.40 10.84 4.80
CA ILE A 161 4.66 9.57 4.72
C ILE A 161 3.29 9.68 4.04
N ASP A 162 2.68 10.88 3.99
CA ASP A 162 1.35 11.13 3.41
C ASP A 162 0.26 10.19 3.98
N PRO A 163 -0.22 10.38 5.22
CA PRO A 163 -1.15 9.47 5.86
C PRO A 163 -2.42 9.22 5.04
N ALA A 164 -2.79 7.96 4.91
CA ALA A 164 -3.95 7.53 4.17
C ALA A 164 -5.21 7.50 5.04
N SER A 165 -6.36 7.78 4.44
CA SER A 165 -7.67 7.59 5.06
C SER A 165 -8.63 6.95 4.08
N LEU A 166 -9.61 6.22 4.60
CA LEU A 166 -10.65 5.58 3.81
C LEU A 166 -12.01 6.12 4.26
N ARG A 167 -12.87 6.48 3.28
CA ARG A 167 -14.24 6.97 3.56
C ARG A 167 -14.29 8.20 4.48
N GLY A 168 -13.21 9.01 4.52
CA GLY A 168 -13.11 10.20 5.35
C GLY A 168 -12.81 9.97 6.83
N LEU A 169 -12.59 8.72 7.26
CA LEU A 169 -12.22 8.37 8.62
C LEU A 169 -10.70 8.46 8.84
N GLY A 170 -10.24 8.41 10.09
CA GLY A 170 -8.83 8.59 10.45
C GLY A 170 -7.90 7.50 9.89
N PRO A 171 -6.60 7.78 9.75
CA PRO A 171 -5.62 6.80 9.28
C PRO A 171 -5.51 5.55 10.16
N ASP A 172 -5.74 5.69 11.47
CA ASP A 172 -5.76 4.62 12.49
C ASP A 172 -7.02 3.73 12.43
N GLN A 173 -8.04 4.15 11.67
CA GLN A 173 -9.33 3.47 11.50
C GLN A 173 -9.39 2.66 10.19
N THR A 174 -8.31 2.64 9.44
CA THR A 174 -8.16 1.88 8.19
C THR A 174 -7.15 0.77 8.39
N LEU A 175 -7.62 -0.47 8.41
CA LEU A 175 -6.73 -1.63 8.53
C LEU A 175 -6.04 -1.92 7.20
N VAL A 176 -4.74 -2.13 7.24
CA VAL A 176 -3.96 -2.60 6.10
C VAL A 176 -3.48 -4.03 6.35
N LEU A 177 -3.66 -4.89 5.37
CA LEU A 177 -3.17 -6.26 5.34
C LEU A 177 -2.19 -6.44 4.18
N ILE A 178 -1.22 -7.34 4.35
CA ILE A 178 -0.40 -7.88 3.26
C ILE A 178 -0.66 -9.39 3.21
N ASN A 179 -1.08 -9.89 2.05
CA ASN A 179 -1.47 -11.30 1.87
C ASN A 179 -2.42 -11.82 2.99
N GLY A 180 -3.37 -10.96 3.43
CA GLY A 180 -4.32 -11.27 4.48
C GLY A 180 -3.78 -11.19 5.92
N LYS A 181 -2.51 -10.79 6.14
CA LYS A 181 -1.91 -10.62 7.46
C LYS A 181 -1.75 -9.13 7.80
N ARG A 182 -1.99 -8.78 9.06
CA ARG A 182 -2.00 -7.40 9.57
C ARG A 182 -0.63 -6.73 9.39
N GLN A 183 -0.60 -5.59 8.66
CA GLN A 183 0.57 -4.72 8.59
C GLN A 183 0.57 -3.77 9.80
N HIS A 184 1.76 -3.50 10.35
CA HIS A 184 1.93 -2.56 11.45
C HIS A 184 1.73 -1.11 10.99
N PRO A 185 1.34 -0.18 11.88
CA PRO A 185 1.32 1.24 11.59
C PRO A 185 2.74 1.84 11.58
N SER A 186 2.87 3.05 11.03
CA SER A 186 4.05 3.89 11.23
C SER A 186 4.22 4.26 12.71
N SER A 187 5.45 4.51 13.13
CA SER A 187 5.72 5.04 14.47
C SER A 187 5.43 6.54 14.61
N LEU A 188 5.26 7.26 13.48
CA LEU A 188 4.97 8.68 13.48
C LEU A 188 3.56 8.94 14.00
N VAL A 189 3.44 9.74 15.07
CA VAL A 189 2.17 10.37 15.45
C VAL A 189 2.00 11.65 14.64
N ASN A 190 0.88 11.77 13.94
CA ASN A 190 0.55 12.97 13.17
C ASN A 190 0.27 14.13 14.12
N ILE A 191 1.10 15.18 14.10
CA ILE A 191 1.03 16.23 15.12
C ILE A 191 0.46 17.52 14.57
N TYR A 192 1.11 18.14 13.58
CA TYR A 192 0.82 19.50 13.14
C TYR A 192 0.26 19.54 11.72
N GLY A 193 -0.84 20.31 11.55
CA GLY A 193 -1.36 20.67 10.22
C GLY A 193 -1.72 19.52 9.31
N SER A 194 -1.85 18.30 9.83
CA SER A 194 -2.00 17.10 9.06
C SER A 194 -3.35 16.42 9.23
N ARG A 195 -3.69 15.57 8.28
CA ARG A 195 -4.82 14.66 8.38
C ARG A 195 -4.57 13.67 9.53
N GLY A 196 -5.61 13.41 10.32
CA GLY A 196 -5.54 12.45 11.41
C GLY A 196 -4.62 12.90 12.54
N ARG A 197 -4.66 14.19 12.91
CA ARG A 197 -3.89 14.71 14.04
C ARG A 197 -4.17 13.90 15.31
N GLY A 198 -3.10 13.46 15.96
CA GLY A 198 -3.13 12.68 17.20
C GLY A 198 -3.15 11.17 17.00
N ASN A 199 -3.23 10.68 15.75
CA ASN A 199 -3.23 9.24 15.45
C ASN A 199 -2.05 8.83 14.55
N THR A 200 -1.88 7.53 14.40
CA THR A 200 -0.92 6.90 13.49
C THR A 200 -1.68 6.13 12.43
N GLY A 201 -1.06 5.84 11.31
CA GLY A 201 -1.63 4.99 10.25
C GLY A 201 -0.54 4.18 9.59
N THR A 202 -0.90 3.19 8.80
CA THR A 202 0.07 2.41 8.03
C THR A 202 0.66 3.26 6.90
N ASP A 203 1.99 3.26 6.78
CA ASP A 203 2.69 3.88 5.67
C ASP A 203 2.71 2.92 4.46
N LEU A 204 1.79 3.12 3.53
CA LEU A 204 1.68 2.28 2.32
C LEU A 204 2.87 2.45 1.38
N ASN A 205 3.59 3.58 1.44
CA ASN A 205 4.73 3.85 0.57
C ASN A 205 5.99 3.06 0.98
N THR A 206 5.94 2.28 2.07
CA THR A 206 6.99 1.30 2.40
C THR A 206 6.95 0.07 1.52
N ILE A 207 5.80 -0.19 0.85
CA ILE A 207 5.56 -1.37 0.03
C ILE A 207 5.72 -0.98 -1.45
N PRO A 208 6.73 -1.48 -2.17
CA PRO A 208 6.95 -1.11 -3.55
C PRO A 208 5.82 -1.63 -4.47
N ALA A 209 5.25 -0.75 -5.29
CA ALA A 209 4.19 -1.11 -6.23
C ALA A 209 4.58 -2.27 -7.15
N ALA A 210 5.88 -2.40 -7.47
CA ALA A 210 6.41 -3.50 -8.28
C ALA A 210 6.28 -4.89 -7.63
N ALA A 211 6.16 -4.97 -6.28
CA ALA A 211 5.93 -6.22 -5.55
C ALA A 211 4.45 -6.65 -5.56
N ILE A 212 3.54 -5.75 -5.92
CA ILE A 212 2.10 -5.93 -5.75
C ILE A 212 1.50 -6.53 -7.03
N ASP A 213 0.64 -7.54 -6.87
CA ASP A 213 -0.21 -8.08 -7.92
C ASP A 213 -1.51 -7.28 -8.02
N ARG A 214 -2.25 -7.22 -6.91
CA ARG A 214 -3.51 -6.49 -6.80
C ARG A 214 -3.71 -5.92 -5.41
N ILE A 215 -4.63 -4.98 -5.31
CA ILE A 215 -5.08 -4.41 -4.03
C ILE A 215 -6.60 -4.63 -3.94
N GLU A 216 -7.03 -5.16 -2.80
CA GLU A 216 -8.42 -5.40 -2.48
C GLU A 216 -8.86 -4.39 -1.42
N ILE A 217 -9.95 -3.65 -1.67
CA ILE A 217 -10.46 -2.64 -0.74
C ILE A 217 -11.87 -3.04 -0.31
N LEU A 218 -12.00 -3.47 0.93
CA LEU A 218 -13.29 -3.68 1.57
C LEU A 218 -13.81 -2.36 2.11
N ARG A 219 -14.84 -1.81 1.48
CA ARG A 219 -15.46 -0.53 1.83
C ARG A 219 -16.59 -0.69 2.85
N ASP A 220 -16.38 -1.52 3.86
CA ASP A 220 -17.36 -1.76 4.92
C ASP A 220 -16.65 -1.91 6.26
N GLY A 221 -17.36 -1.64 7.35
CA GLY A 221 -16.85 -1.92 8.69
C GLY A 221 -16.59 -3.41 8.85
N ALA A 222 -15.38 -3.76 9.30
CA ALA A 222 -14.94 -5.14 9.37
C ALA A 222 -14.32 -5.49 10.75
N SER A 223 -14.64 -4.70 11.78
CA SER A 223 -14.09 -4.88 13.13
C SER A 223 -14.38 -6.26 13.72
N ALA A 224 -15.56 -6.84 13.42
CA ALA A 224 -15.90 -8.19 13.86
C ALA A 224 -15.08 -9.30 13.18
N GLN A 225 -14.52 -9.03 11.99
CA GLN A 225 -13.72 -10.00 11.24
C GLN A 225 -12.22 -9.82 11.48
N TYR A 226 -11.74 -8.57 11.56
CA TYR A 226 -10.31 -8.27 11.52
C TYR A 226 -9.77 -7.52 12.75
N GLY A 227 -10.63 -6.95 13.60
CA GLY A 227 -10.23 -6.21 14.80
C GLY A 227 -10.77 -4.79 14.85
N SER A 228 -10.71 -4.18 16.01
CA SER A 228 -11.34 -2.89 16.36
C SER A 228 -10.84 -1.70 15.53
N ASP A 229 -9.70 -1.80 14.85
CA ASP A 229 -9.13 -0.80 13.96
C ASP A 229 -9.66 -0.86 12.51
N ALA A 230 -10.43 -1.89 12.14
CA ALA A 230 -11.07 -2.00 10.83
C ALA A 230 -12.44 -1.29 10.76
N ILE A 231 -12.51 -0.01 11.16
CA ILE A 231 -13.76 0.76 11.21
C ILE A 231 -14.11 1.32 9.83
N ALA A 232 -13.18 1.98 9.18
CA ALA A 232 -13.35 2.57 7.85
C ALA A 232 -13.44 1.52 6.75
N GLY A 233 -12.73 0.41 6.94
CA GLY A 233 -12.61 -0.69 6.00
C GLY A 233 -11.24 -1.34 6.08
N VAL A 234 -10.97 -2.20 5.10
CA VAL A 234 -9.71 -2.96 5.03
C VAL A 234 -9.10 -2.81 3.65
N ILE A 235 -7.81 -2.56 3.60
CA ILE A 235 -6.99 -2.56 2.38
C ILE A 235 -6.09 -3.79 2.44
N ASN A 236 -6.29 -4.78 1.58
CA ASN A 236 -5.45 -5.97 1.48
C ASN A 236 -4.54 -5.86 0.26
N ILE A 237 -3.24 -5.87 0.49
CA ILE A 237 -2.21 -5.84 -0.55
C ILE A 237 -1.78 -7.27 -0.83
N VAL A 238 -2.05 -7.74 -2.04
CA VAL A 238 -1.68 -9.08 -2.48
C VAL A 238 -0.39 -8.99 -3.28
N LEU A 239 0.65 -9.69 -2.80
CA LEU A 239 1.97 -9.69 -3.42
C LEU A 239 2.03 -10.64 -4.61
N LYS A 240 2.90 -10.33 -5.57
CA LYS A 240 3.17 -11.16 -6.75
C LYS A 240 3.68 -12.56 -6.37
N GLN A 241 3.18 -13.56 -7.07
CA GLN A 241 3.60 -14.97 -6.98
C GLN A 241 4.15 -15.49 -8.32
N LYS A 242 4.18 -14.65 -9.35
CA LYS A 242 4.65 -15.03 -10.69
C LYS A 242 6.12 -15.43 -10.65
N THR A 243 6.44 -16.45 -11.43
CA THR A 243 7.79 -16.97 -11.62
C THR A 243 8.23 -16.89 -13.08
N ASP A 244 9.54 -16.98 -13.29
CA ASP A 244 10.17 -16.97 -14.62
C ASP A 244 9.87 -15.72 -15.46
N GLU A 245 9.56 -14.61 -14.79
CA GLU A 245 9.33 -13.30 -15.39
C GLU A 245 10.18 -12.24 -14.67
N LEU A 246 11.08 -11.58 -15.41
CA LEU A 246 11.79 -10.39 -14.95
C LEU A 246 11.05 -9.16 -15.46
N ALA A 247 10.60 -8.32 -14.51
CA ALA A 247 10.03 -7.02 -14.81
C ALA A 247 10.95 -5.92 -14.29
N VAL A 248 11.37 -5.01 -15.17
CA VAL A 248 12.15 -3.81 -14.82
C VAL A 248 11.36 -2.59 -15.27
N ASN A 249 11.18 -1.63 -14.37
CA ASN A 249 10.50 -0.37 -14.69
C ASN A 249 11.44 0.80 -14.38
N LEU A 250 11.48 1.75 -15.30
CA LEU A 250 12.18 3.02 -15.18
C LEU A 250 11.14 4.12 -15.32
N ASN A 251 11.13 5.04 -14.36
CA ASN A 251 10.21 6.17 -14.34
C ASN A 251 11.00 7.45 -14.18
N GLY A 252 10.56 8.51 -14.81
CA GLY A 252 11.13 9.84 -14.66
C GLY A 252 10.08 10.91 -14.89
N GLY A 253 10.19 12.03 -14.19
CA GLY A 253 9.23 13.11 -14.31
C GLY A 253 9.66 14.36 -13.57
N ALA A 254 8.83 15.40 -13.69
CA ALA A 254 8.95 16.64 -12.95
C ALA A 254 7.57 17.28 -12.81
N ALA A 255 7.38 18.12 -11.81
CA ALA A 255 6.18 18.93 -11.69
C ALA A 255 6.26 20.12 -12.68
N LEU A 256 5.25 20.24 -13.54
CA LEU A 256 5.05 21.38 -14.41
C LEU A 256 4.04 22.33 -13.76
N ALA A 257 4.45 23.55 -13.45
CA ALA A 257 3.58 24.53 -12.85
C ALA A 257 3.80 25.92 -13.46
N LYS A 258 2.71 26.68 -13.55
CA LYS A 258 2.78 28.11 -13.86
C LYS A 258 2.80 28.88 -12.55
N TYR A 259 3.94 29.48 -12.24
CA TYR A 259 4.08 30.34 -11.07
C TYR A 259 3.53 31.74 -11.35
N ARG A 260 2.97 32.37 -10.33
CA ARG A 260 2.40 33.71 -10.49
C ARG A 260 3.46 34.78 -10.59
N PHE A 261 4.57 34.64 -9.87
CA PHE A 261 5.62 35.65 -9.70
C PHE A 261 7.02 35.17 -10.09
N ASP A 262 7.12 34.03 -10.79
CA ASP A 262 8.39 33.40 -11.17
C ASP A 262 8.25 32.77 -12.56
N ASP A 263 9.27 32.87 -13.37
CA ASP A 263 9.35 32.29 -14.72
C ASP A 263 9.71 30.79 -14.70
N LYS A 264 9.98 30.22 -13.54
CA LYS A 264 10.30 28.81 -13.36
C LYS A 264 9.11 27.94 -13.79
N LYS A 265 9.36 26.99 -14.69
CA LYS A 265 8.31 26.10 -15.25
C LYS A 265 8.31 24.70 -14.66
N PHE A 266 9.48 24.23 -14.18
CA PHE A 266 9.66 22.87 -13.70
C PHE A 266 10.37 22.85 -12.35
N ASP A 267 9.91 21.99 -11.47
CA ASP A 267 10.57 21.60 -10.22
C ASP A 267 10.19 20.17 -9.83
N GLY A 268 10.59 19.71 -8.67
CA GLY A 268 10.21 18.39 -8.17
C GLY A 268 10.67 17.26 -9.10
N GLY A 269 11.86 17.41 -9.73
CA GLY A 269 12.41 16.35 -10.57
C GLY A 269 12.40 15.01 -9.83
N ALA A 270 11.90 13.97 -10.48
CA ALA A 270 11.70 12.67 -9.88
C ALA A 270 12.17 11.54 -10.79
N TYR A 271 12.70 10.47 -10.20
CA TYR A 271 12.99 9.23 -10.91
C TYR A 271 12.73 8.03 -10.01
N GLY A 272 12.47 6.89 -10.64
CA GLY A 272 12.33 5.61 -9.97
C GLY A 272 12.86 4.47 -10.84
N VAL A 273 13.48 3.51 -10.19
CA VAL A 273 13.89 2.25 -10.80
C VAL A 273 13.45 1.10 -9.91
N ASN A 274 12.77 0.11 -10.48
CA ASN A 274 12.46 -1.10 -9.76
C ASN A 274 12.64 -2.33 -10.63
N ALA A 275 12.93 -3.44 -9.97
CA ALA A 275 13.06 -4.74 -10.57
C ALA A 275 12.30 -5.78 -9.73
N ASN A 276 11.54 -6.62 -10.39
CA ASN A 276 10.85 -7.76 -9.79
C ASN A 276 11.22 -9.02 -10.56
N TYR A 277 11.61 -10.06 -9.84
CA TYR A 277 11.91 -11.37 -10.41
C TYR A 277 11.39 -12.48 -9.53
N GLY A 278 10.74 -13.46 -10.12
CA GLY A 278 10.30 -14.68 -9.48
C GLY A 278 10.94 -15.91 -10.07
N PHE A 279 11.23 -16.91 -9.25
CA PHE A 279 11.72 -18.20 -9.68
C PHE A 279 11.09 -19.34 -8.88
N ASN A 280 11.06 -20.53 -9.50
CA ASN A 280 10.46 -21.71 -8.91
C ASN A 280 11.44 -22.40 -7.94
N ILE A 281 10.94 -22.87 -6.79
CA ILE A 281 11.65 -23.79 -5.88
C ILE A 281 10.79 -25.04 -5.74
N GLY A 282 11.15 -26.09 -6.48
CA GLY A 282 10.32 -27.30 -6.56
C GLY A 282 8.92 -26.95 -7.11
N GLN A 283 7.87 -27.19 -6.31
CA GLN A 283 6.50 -26.80 -6.63
C GLN A 283 6.12 -25.43 -6.03
N GLY A 284 7.03 -24.79 -5.33
CA GLY A 284 6.84 -23.48 -4.72
C GLY A 284 7.47 -22.37 -5.54
N PHE A 285 7.38 -21.14 -5.01
CA PHE A 285 7.92 -19.95 -5.64
C PHE A 285 8.68 -19.08 -4.65
N VAL A 286 9.61 -18.29 -5.17
CA VAL A 286 10.19 -17.10 -4.53
C VAL A 286 10.04 -15.94 -5.49
N ASN A 287 9.54 -14.81 -5.01
CA ASN A 287 9.44 -13.57 -5.76
C ASN A 287 10.17 -12.46 -4.99
N ILE A 288 11.09 -11.76 -5.64
CA ILE A 288 11.93 -10.72 -5.04
C ILE A 288 11.71 -9.42 -5.79
N THR A 289 11.56 -8.33 -5.05
CA THR A 289 11.41 -6.98 -5.60
C THR A 289 12.40 -6.04 -4.95
N ALA A 290 13.17 -5.31 -5.75
CA ALA A 290 13.98 -4.17 -5.32
C ALA A 290 13.42 -2.89 -5.95
N ASP A 291 13.35 -1.82 -5.18
CA ASP A 291 12.85 -0.51 -5.61
C ASP A 291 13.73 0.60 -5.07
N HIS A 292 13.99 1.61 -5.90
CA HIS A 292 14.62 2.85 -5.50
C HIS A 292 13.95 4.02 -6.21
N SER A 293 13.58 5.05 -5.46
CA SER A 293 12.97 6.24 -6.01
C SER A 293 13.48 7.51 -5.33
N TYR A 294 13.47 8.59 -6.08
CA TYR A 294 13.82 9.94 -5.66
C TYR A 294 12.78 10.92 -6.17
N ARG A 295 12.40 11.87 -5.33
CA ARG A 295 11.59 13.04 -5.67
C ARG A 295 12.23 14.27 -5.05
N GLY A 296 12.46 15.30 -5.85
CA GLY A 296 12.99 16.59 -5.42
C GLY A 296 11.91 17.50 -4.83
N PHE A 297 12.33 18.59 -4.22
CA PHE A 297 11.42 19.62 -3.71
C PHE A 297 10.58 20.25 -4.82
N THR A 298 9.32 20.55 -4.52
CA THR A 298 8.58 21.58 -5.24
C THR A 298 8.57 22.87 -4.43
N ASN A 299 8.43 24.02 -5.09
CA ASN A 299 8.25 25.30 -4.40
C ASN A 299 7.01 26.03 -4.93
N ARG A 300 6.07 26.32 -4.04
CA ARG A 300 4.82 27.03 -4.31
C ARG A 300 4.69 28.28 -3.43
N ALA A 301 5.81 28.73 -2.83
CA ALA A 301 5.84 29.95 -2.04
C ALA A 301 5.54 31.16 -2.92
N ASN A 302 4.91 32.17 -2.32
CA ASN A 302 4.75 33.46 -2.95
C ASN A 302 6.12 34.16 -3.06
N THR A 303 6.52 34.53 -4.27
CA THR A 303 7.79 35.24 -4.54
C THR A 303 7.64 36.75 -4.60
N ASN A 304 6.42 37.29 -4.37
CA ASN A 304 6.20 38.73 -4.30
C ASN A 304 6.92 39.33 -3.09
N PRO A 305 7.88 40.25 -3.25
CA PRO A 305 8.62 40.86 -2.15
C PRO A 305 7.75 41.60 -1.15
N ASP A 306 6.61 42.15 -1.59
CA ASP A 306 5.69 42.93 -0.74
C ASP A 306 4.77 42.04 0.12
N ASP A 307 4.73 40.73 -0.13
CA ASP A 307 3.86 39.76 0.56
C ASP A 307 4.60 38.43 0.75
N LEU A 308 5.86 38.49 1.12
CA LEU A 308 6.72 37.32 1.27
C LEU A 308 6.60 36.75 2.68
N ALA A 309 5.66 35.80 2.87
CA ALA A 309 5.51 35.08 4.13
C ALA A 309 6.51 33.92 4.29
N ARG A 310 6.89 33.28 3.16
CA ARG A 310 7.82 32.13 3.11
C ARG A 310 8.60 32.13 1.82
N ARG A 311 9.89 31.75 1.86
CA ARG A 311 10.72 31.55 0.68
C ARG A 311 10.60 30.15 0.09
N GLN A 312 10.27 29.18 0.92
CA GLN A 312 10.14 27.78 0.55
C GLN A 312 8.82 27.19 1.08
N PHE A 313 8.02 26.61 0.20
CA PHE A 313 6.78 25.90 0.55
C PHE A 313 6.37 24.96 -0.58
N GLY A 314 6.24 23.70 -0.31
CA GLY A 314 5.84 22.71 -1.30
C GLY A 314 6.07 21.29 -0.80
N GLU A 315 6.06 20.35 -1.74
CA GLU A 315 6.31 18.94 -1.42
C GLU A 315 7.76 18.71 -0.99
N PRO A 316 7.99 17.81 -0.05
CA PRO A 316 9.32 17.47 0.44
C PRO A 316 10.14 16.72 -0.60
N GLN A 317 11.46 16.79 -0.44
CA GLN A 317 12.37 15.85 -1.09
C GLN A 317 12.31 14.51 -0.38
N ILE A 318 12.13 13.43 -1.15
CA ILE A 318 12.08 12.07 -0.63
C ILE A 318 13.03 11.18 -1.42
N THR A 319 13.83 10.38 -0.72
CA THR A 319 14.57 9.24 -1.27
C THR A 319 14.06 7.98 -0.59
N ASN A 320 13.63 7.00 -1.36
CA ASN A 320 13.02 5.77 -0.87
C ASN A 320 13.70 4.54 -1.48
N SER A 321 14.01 3.53 -0.68
CA SER A 321 14.59 2.27 -1.14
C SER A 321 13.94 1.10 -0.42
N SER A 322 13.52 0.09 -1.16
CA SER A 322 12.82 -1.08 -0.61
C SER A 322 13.36 -2.38 -1.18
N LEU A 323 13.37 -3.41 -0.35
CA LEU A 323 13.58 -4.80 -0.75
C LEU A 323 12.43 -5.64 -0.18
N TYR A 324 11.70 -6.33 -1.04
CA TYR A 324 10.57 -7.19 -0.66
C TYR A 324 10.74 -8.60 -1.19
N VAL A 325 10.27 -9.57 -0.40
CA VAL A 325 10.31 -10.99 -0.75
C VAL A 325 8.94 -11.61 -0.47
N ASN A 326 8.50 -12.51 -1.35
CA ASN A 326 7.31 -13.33 -1.17
C ASN A 326 7.62 -14.77 -1.54
N VAL A 327 7.41 -15.69 -0.60
CA VAL A 327 7.75 -17.12 -0.71
C VAL A 327 6.53 -17.96 -0.43
N GLY A 328 6.30 -18.98 -1.23
CA GLY A 328 5.30 -20.00 -1.00
C GLY A 328 5.82 -21.37 -1.37
N ILE A 329 5.81 -22.31 -0.44
CA ILE A 329 6.38 -23.66 -0.62
C ILE A 329 5.38 -24.73 -0.16
N PRO A 330 4.79 -25.51 -1.07
CA PRO A 330 4.07 -26.71 -0.71
C PRO A 330 5.05 -27.77 -0.19
N ILE A 331 5.02 -28.03 1.13
CA ILE A 331 5.85 -29.05 1.77
C ILE A 331 5.30 -30.45 1.46
N THR A 332 3.97 -30.57 1.53
CA THR A 332 3.21 -31.76 1.15
C THR A 332 1.87 -31.32 0.53
N GLN A 333 1.06 -32.27 0.05
CA GLN A 333 -0.30 -31.96 -0.42
C GLN A 333 -1.22 -31.35 0.67
N LYS A 334 -0.84 -31.43 1.96
CA LYS A 334 -1.62 -30.96 3.10
C LYS A 334 -0.92 -29.87 3.92
N VAL A 335 0.33 -29.55 3.60
CA VAL A 335 1.14 -28.59 4.35
C VAL A 335 1.78 -27.60 3.41
N TYR A 336 1.51 -26.34 3.61
CA TYR A 336 2.04 -25.21 2.83
C TYR A 336 2.71 -24.21 3.75
N PHE A 337 3.99 -23.92 3.50
CA PHE A 337 4.74 -22.86 4.16
C PHE A 337 4.69 -21.60 3.32
N TYR A 338 4.56 -20.45 3.98
CA TYR A 338 4.72 -19.15 3.33
C TYR A 338 5.52 -18.19 4.20
N SER A 339 6.23 -17.30 3.55
CA SER A 339 6.92 -16.20 4.19
C SER A 339 6.92 -15.00 3.25
N PHE A 340 6.64 -13.81 3.79
CA PHE A 340 6.73 -12.58 3.00
C PHE A 340 7.09 -11.39 3.89
N GLY A 341 7.55 -10.34 3.25
CA GLY A 341 7.86 -9.09 3.93
C GLY A 341 8.95 -8.32 3.23
N GLY A 342 9.45 -7.30 3.89
CA GLY A 342 10.47 -6.45 3.31
C GLY A 342 11.03 -5.42 4.27
N TYR A 343 12.06 -4.76 3.80
CA TYR A 343 12.72 -3.65 4.44
C TYR A 343 12.59 -2.40 3.55
N ASN A 344 12.24 -1.28 4.17
CA ASN A 344 12.21 0.03 3.53
C ASN A 344 13.08 1.01 4.30
N HIS A 345 13.87 1.79 3.57
CA HIS A 345 14.63 2.92 4.09
C HIS A 345 14.24 4.18 3.33
N ARG A 346 13.80 5.21 4.08
CA ARG A 346 13.39 6.49 3.51
C ARG A 346 14.08 7.65 4.21
N ASN A 347 14.58 8.59 3.41
CA ASN A 347 15.01 9.91 3.86
C ASN A 347 14.07 10.98 3.30
N GLY A 348 13.54 11.81 4.19
CA GLY A 348 12.72 12.95 3.86
C GLY A 348 13.36 14.26 4.27
N ASN A 349 13.19 15.32 3.47
CA ASN A 349 13.61 16.68 3.79
C ASN A 349 12.46 17.63 3.45
N ALA A 350 12.00 18.45 4.42
CA ALA A 350 10.93 19.41 4.24
C ALA A 350 11.33 20.78 4.78
N TYR A 351 11.02 21.85 4.07
CA TYR A 351 11.25 23.20 4.56
C TYR A 351 10.19 23.62 5.56
N ALA A 352 10.62 24.11 6.73
CA ALA A 352 9.78 24.79 7.70
C ALA A 352 9.55 26.25 7.31
N TRP A 353 8.90 27.03 8.20
CA TRP A 353 8.68 28.44 8.01
C TRP A 353 9.99 29.23 7.94
N THR A 354 10.11 30.13 6.98
CA THR A 354 11.24 31.07 6.85
C THR A 354 11.42 31.89 8.13
N ARG A 355 12.66 32.09 8.52
CA ARG A 355 13.11 33.09 9.49
C ARG A 355 13.80 34.19 8.69
N PHE A 356 13.20 35.37 8.64
CA PHE A 356 13.78 36.51 7.93
C PHE A 356 14.95 37.12 8.70
N ALA A 357 15.69 38.03 8.09
CA ALA A 357 16.89 38.64 8.69
C ALA A 357 16.57 39.39 9.99
N ASP A 358 15.42 40.03 10.06
CA ASP A 358 14.88 40.82 11.18
C ASP A 358 13.98 40.02 12.13
N ASP A 359 13.81 38.71 11.91
CA ASP A 359 13.04 37.83 12.80
C ASP A 359 13.78 37.70 14.16
N ASP A 360 13.05 37.82 15.26
CA ASP A 360 13.57 37.66 16.62
C ASP A 360 14.09 36.24 16.94
N ARG A 361 13.74 35.29 16.08
CA ARG A 361 14.22 33.90 16.09
C ARG A 361 15.44 33.68 15.21
N ASN A 362 16.00 34.74 14.62
CA ASN A 362 17.24 34.71 13.85
C ASN A 362 18.41 35.26 14.67
N ILE A 363 19.61 34.85 14.32
CA ILE A 363 20.87 35.40 14.84
C ILE A 363 21.66 35.89 13.60
N PRO A 364 21.70 37.20 13.34
CA PRO A 364 22.29 37.76 12.11
C PRO A 364 23.76 37.40 11.89
N SER A 365 24.52 37.14 12.97
CA SER A 365 25.93 36.67 12.84
C SER A 365 26.06 35.25 12.28
N ILE A 366 25.00 34.41 12.37
CA ILE A 366 24.95 33.07 11.79
C ILE A 366 24.26 33.14 10.42
N TYR A 367 23.09 33.82 10.33
CA TYR A 367 22.30 33.92 9.12
C TYR A 367 21.98 35.40 8.81
N PRO A 368 22.89 36.14 8.18
CA PRO A 368 22.69 37.58 7.89
C PRO A 368 21.43 37.90 7.07
N ASN A 369 21.02 36.96 6.21
CA ASN A 369 19.85 37.11 5.32
C ASN A 369 18.64 36.27 5.80
N GLY A 370 18.65 35.81 7.04
CA GLY A 370 17.68 34.84 7.52
C GLY A 370 17.90 33.43 6.94
N PHE A 371 17.02 32.49 7.27
CA PHE A 371 17.17 31.07 6.89
C PHE A 371 15.84 30.36 6.75
N ASP A 372 15.87 29.21 6.09
CA ASP A 372 14.76 28.27 5.96
C ASP A 372 15.15 26.96 6.64
N PRO A 373 14.65 26.70 7.86
CA PRO A 373 14.96 25.46 8.56
C PRO A 373 14.53 24.25 7.74
N LEU A 374 15.34 23.19 7.76
CA LEU A 374 15.09 21.96 7.04
C LEU A 374 14.82 20.82 8.01
N ILE A 375 13.55 20.43 8.13
CA ILE A 375 13.13 19.26 8.91
C ILE A 375 13.47 18.02 8.11
N LYS A 376 14.23 17.12 8.70
CA LYS A 376 14.69 15.88 8.06
C LYS A 376 14.16 14.68 8.82
N SER A 377 13.81 13.64 8.08
CA SER A 377 13.51 12.33 8.65
C SER A 377 14.41 11.25 8.08
N ASN A 378 14.74 10.27 8.94
CA ASN A 378 15.29 8.99 8.55
C ASN A 378 14.32 7.92 9.07
N ILE A 379 13.69 7.20 8.13
CA ILE A 379 12.66 6.22 8.42
C ILE A 379 13.18 4.84 8.03
N ASN A 380 13.10 3.90 8.96
CA ASN A 380 13.42 2.50 8.73
C ASN A 380 12.20 1.67 9.07
N ASP A 381 11.74 0.88 8.13
CA ASP A 381 10.56 0.03 8.23
C ASP A 381 10.92 -1.41 7.89
N LEU A 382 10.51 -2.35 8.72
CA LEU A 382 10.71 -3.78 8.51
C LEU A 382 9.42 -4.52 8.83
N SER A 383 8.98 -5.37 7.93
CA SER A 383 7.90 -6.30 8.18
C SER A 383 8.26 -7.69 7.69
N VAL A 384 7.95 -8.71 8.49
CA VAL A 384 8.18 -10.12 8.15
C VAL A 384 7.01 -10.95 8.66
N ALA A 385 6.37 -11.67 7.76
CA ALA A 385 5.37 -12.68 8.07
C ALA A 385 5.92 -14.07 7.79
N ASN A 386 5.62 -15.01 8.67
CA ASN A 386 5.88 -16.44 8.47
C ASN A 386 4.63 -17.21 8.84
N GLY A 387 4.28 -18.23 8.09
CA GLY A 387 3.12 -19.05 8.42
C GLY A 387 3.11 -20.44 7.78
N VAL A 388 2.28 -21.27 8.34
CA VAL A 388 2.05 -22.63 7.85
C VAL A 388 0.56 -22.87 7.77
N LYS A 389 0.10 -23.22 6.56
CA LYS A 389 -1.26 -23.71 6.33
C LYS A 389 -1.27 -25.23 6.35
N VAL A 390 -2.23 -25.82 7.03
CA VAL A 390 -2.33 -27.28 7.19
C VAL A 390 -3.78 -27.73 6.98
N LYS A 391 -4.00 -28.74 6.14
CA LYS A 391 -5.30 -29.37 5.96
C LYS A 391 -5.44 -30.58 6.90
N LEU A 392 -6.22 -30.44 7.97
CA LEU A 392 -6.52 -31.50 8.93
C LEU A 392 -7.96 -31.99 8.75
N GLY A 393 -8.12 -33.12 8.12
CA GLY A 393 -9.44 -33.65 7.76
C GLY A 393 -10.15 -32.72 6.75
N LYS A 394 -11.27 -32.13 7.20
CA LYS A 394 -12.07 -31.19 6.40
C LYS A 394 -11.86 -29.72 6.83
N TRP A 395 -10.90 -29.46 7.69
CA TRP A 395 -10.58 -28.14 8.20
C TRP A 395 -9.25 -27.65 7.62
N ASP A 396 -9.24 -26.40 7.18
CA ASP A 396 -8.06 -25.68 6.76
C ASP A 396 -7.57 -24.82 7.94
N TRP A 397 -6.35 -25.07 8.39
CA TRP A 397 -5.72 -24.37 9.51
C TRP A 397 -4.61 -23.45 8.99
N ASP A 398 -4.47 -22.29 9.62
CA ASP A 398 -3.39 -21.33 9.32
C ASP A 398 -2.83 -20.80 10.64
N LEU A 399 -1.57 -21.11 10.92
CA LEU A 399 -0.79 -20.53 12.01
C LEU A 399 0.23 -19.57 11.42
N SER A 400 0.23 -18.34 11.90
CA SER A 400 1.14 -17.31 11.41
C SER A 400 1.65 -16.39 12.50
N ASN A 401 2.84 -15.83 12.26
CA ASN A 401 3.41 -14.72 13.00
C ASN A 401 3.72 -13.59 12.01
N MET A 402 3.40 -12.36 12.38
CA MET A 402 3.74 -11.14 11.64
C MET A 402 4.46 -10.19 12.60
N CYS A 403 5.74 -9.94 12.35
CA CYS A 403 6.55 -8.99 13.10
C CYS A 403 6.78 -7.73 12.26
N GLY A 404 6.52 -6.56 12.85
CA GLY A 404 6.69 -5.25 12.25
C GLY A 404 7.50 -4.32 13.14
N TYR A 405 8.38 -3.54 12.52
CA TYR A 405 9.20 -2.54 13.20
C TYR A 405 9.29 -1.28 12.36
N ASN A 406 8.95 -0.14 12.95
CA ASN A 406 9.12 1.15 12.32
C ASN A 406 9.90 2.09 13.25
N LYS A 407 10.87 2.81 12.70
CA LYS A 407 11.65 3.82 13.42
C LYS A 407 11.70 5.09 12.59
N PHE A 408 11.26 6.20 13.19
CA PHE A 408 11.25 7.53 12.61
C PHE A 408 12.17 8.44 13.43
N ILE A 409 13.25 8.93 12.80
CA ILE A 409 14.24 9.79 13.45
C ILE A 409 14.14 11.19 12.86
N TYR A 410 14.02 12.20 13.70
CA TYR A 410 14.10 13.61 13.31
C TYR A 410 15.51 14.17 13.44
N SER A 411 15.88 14.99 12.48
CA SER A 411 16.95 15.98 12.59
C SER A 411 16.53 17.29 11.93
N VAL A 412 17.15 18.38 12.32
CA VAL A 412 16.86 19.71 11.76
C VAL A 412 18.17 20.34 11.34
N ASP A 413 18.29 20.67 10.06
CA ASP A 413 19.44 21.34 9.48
C ASP A 413 19.08 22.79 9.08
N LYS A 414 20.10 23.59 8.75
CA LYS A 414 19.92 25.02 8.40
C LYS A 414 19.06 25.74 9.43
N THR A 415 19.35 25.55 10.67
CA THR A 415 18.59 26.04 11.83
C THR A 415 19.52 26.61 12.90
N LEU A 416 18.99 27.05 14.01
CA LEU A 416 19.74 27.47 15.18
C LEU A 416 18.84 27.37 16.42
N ASN A 417 19.46 27.44 17.61
CA ASN A 417 18.79 27.64 18.89
C ASN A 417 19.11 29.07 19.36
N THR A 418 18.13 29.96 19.34
CA THR A 418 18.29 31.40 19.69
C THR A 418 18.89 31.62 21.07
N SER A 419 18.55 30.79 22.04
CA SER A 419 19.04 30.91 23.43
C SER A 419 20.55 30.60 23.58
N LEU A 420 21.20 30.05 22.57
CA LEU A 420 22.65 29.83 22.52
C LEU A 420 23.40 31.01 21.87
N GLY A 421 22.70 31.98 21.30
CA GLY A 421 23.35 33.11 20.62
C GLY A 421 24.24 32.68 19.47
N ALA A 422 25.31 33.41 19.25
CA ALA A 422 26.23 33.21 18.10
C ALA A 422 27.00 31.87 18.12
N VAL A 423 26.98 31.12 19.21
CA VAL A 423 27.64 29.80 19.34
C VAL A 423 26.68 28.64 19.01
N SER A 424 25.45 28.94 18.62
CA SER A 424 24.47 27.91 18.27
C SER A 424 24.96 27.01 17.13
N PRO A 425 24.87 25.68 17.27
CA PRO A 425 24.96 24.79 16.12
C PRO A 425 23.89 25.10 15.07
N THR A 426 24.12 24.67 13.83
CA THR A 426 23.18 24.83 12.70
C THR A 426 22.51 23.52 12.29
N SER A 427 22.78 22.44 13.02
CA SER A 427 22.20 21.10 12.83
C SER A 427 21.99 20.43 14.18
N PHE A 428 20.85 19.76 14.36
CA PHE A 428 20.47 19.11 15.61
C PHE A 428 19.83 17.75 15.35
N LYS A 429 20.08 16.77 16.22
CA LYS A 429 19.26 15.56 16.29
C LYS A 429 18.08 15.86 17.22
N ALA A 430 16.87 15.72 16.70
CA ALA A 430 15.66 16.15 17.37
C ALA A 430 14.85 15.01 18.02
N GLY A 431 15.42 13.79 18.11
CA GLY A 431 14.75 12.65 18.71
C GLY A 431 13.89 11.89 17.71
N GLY A 432 12.85 11.21 18.19
CA GLY A 432 11.96 10.46 17.27
C GLY A 432 11.12 9.39 17.95
N PHE A 433 10.61 8.50 17.12
CA PHE A 433 9.66 7.44 17.48
C PHE A 433 10.16 6.06 17.08
N LYS A 434 9.71 5.04 17.82
CA LYS A 434 9.86 3.62 17.46
C LYS A 434 8.56 2.88 17.76
N LEU A 435 8.18 2.00 16.88
CA LEU A 435 7.11 1.04 17.08
C LEU A 435 7.62 -0.37 16.77
N LEU A 436 7.32 -1.30 17.65
CA LEU A 436 7.41 -2.74 17.43
C LEU A 436 6.01 -3.32 17.55
N GLN A 437 5.60 -4.14 16.59
CA GLN A 437 4.36 -4.91 16.65
C GLN A 437 4.66 -6.37 16.33
N ASP A 438 4.14 -7.28 17.13
CA ASP A 438 4.21 -8.72 16.88
C ASP A 438 2.80 -9.32 17.00
N VAL A 439 2.38 -10.06 15.97
CA VAL A 439 1.03 -10.63 15.88
C VAL A 439 1.12 -12.11 15.58
N ILE A 440 0.63 -12.93 16.49
CA ILE A 440 0.44 -14.36 16.30
C ILE A 440 -1.04 -14.61 16.03
N ASN A 441 -1.33 -15.29 14.93
CA ASN A 441 -2.71 -15.62 14.56
C ASN A 441 -2.84 -17.13 14.28
N LEU A 442 -3.85 -17.74 14.87
CA LEU A 442 -4.28 -19.11 14.57
C LEU A 442 -5.71 -19.05 14.07
N SER A 443 -5.94 -19.51 12.86
CA SER A 443 -7.28 -19.56 12.26
C SER A 443 -7.59 -20.93 11.69
N THR A 444 -8.87 -21.25 11.62
CA THR A 444 -9.35 -22.45 10.93
C THR A 444 -10.66 -22.14 10.22
N SER A 445 -10.85 -22.74 9.06
CA SER A 445 -12.08 -22.65 8.29
C SER A 445 -12.51 -24.01 7.72
N ARG A 446 -13.80 -24.12 7.44
CA ARG A 446 -14.38 -25.31 6.82
C ARG A 446 -15.57 -24.94 5.97
N ASN A 447 -15.60 -25.39 4.73
CA ASN A 447 -16.78 -25.36 3.88
C ASN A 447 -17.58 -26.67 4.03
N ILE A 448 -18.91 -26.53 4.21
CA ILE A 448 -19.88 -27.61 4.37
C ILE A 448 -20.95 -27.50 3.27
N PRO A 449 -20.71 -28.07 2.09
CA PRO A 449 -21.60 -27.91 0.92
C PRO A 449 -22.95 -28.60 1.05
N THR A 450 -23.13 -29.45 2.08
CA THR A 450 -24.38 -30.19 2.31
C THR A 450 -25.44 -29.41 3.09
N VAL A 451 -25.11 -28.22 3.62
CA VAL A 451 -26.05 -27.34 4.33
C VAL A 451 -26.57 -26.29 3.35
N LEU A 452 -27.83 -26.38 2.96
CA LEU A 452 -28.49 -25.57 1.94
C LEU A 452 -27.68 -25.54 0.62
N LYS A 453 -27.11 -24.41 0.24
CA LYS A 453 -26.21 -24.26 -0.93
C LYS A 453 -24.73 -24.18 -0.54
N GLY A 454 -24.44 -24.11 0.75
CA GLY A 454 -23.11 -24.06 1.34
C GLY A 454 -23.10 -23.32 2.67
N LEU A 455 -22.36 -23.85 3.63
CA LEU A 455 -22.08 -23.18 4.90
C LEU A 455 -20.57 -23.14 5.09
N ASN A 456 -20.01 -21.95 5.19
CA ASN A 456 -18.62 -21.75 5.60
C ASN A 456 -18.59 -21.34 7.08
N LEU A 457 -17.77 -22.04 7.87
CA LEU A 457 -17.51 -21.71 9.27
C LEU A 457 -16.03 -21.39 9.43
N ALA A 458 -15.72 -20.32 10.15
CA ALA A 458 -14.35 -19.97 10.49
C ALA A 458 -14.24 -19.53 11.96
N PHE A 459 -13.13 -19.91 12.59
CA PHE A 459 -12.80 -19.57 13.97
C PHE A 459 -11.34 -19.19 14.07
N GLY A 460 -10.99 -18.37 15.05
CA GLY A 460 -9.59 -18.08 15.28
C GLY A 460 -9.32 -17.33 16.56
N GLY A 461 -8.03 -17.25 16.87
CA GLY A 461 -7.48 -16.46 17.95
C GLY A 461 -6.28 -15.66 17.47
N GLU A 462 -6.11 -14.48 18.05
CA GLU A 462 -5.01 -13.57 17.74
C GLU A 462 -4.42 -13.06 19.05
N TYR A 463 -3.10 -13.09 19.14
CA TYR A 463 -2.35 -12.40 20.17
C TYR A 463 -1.51 -11.33 19.51
N LYS A 464 -1.67 -10.07 19.93
CA LYS A 464 -0.92 -8.92 19.43
C LYS A 464 -0.17 -8.25 20.58
N TYR A 465 1.12 -8.05 20.39
CA TYR A 465 1.98 -7.27 21.27
C TYR A 465 2.46 -6.02 20.55
N GLU A 466 2.44 -4.88 21.23
CA GLU A 466 2.90 -3.60 20.69
C GLU A 466 3.78 -2.91 21.73
N GLN A 467 4.90 -2.34 21.27
CA GLN A 467 5.76 -1.48 22.07
C GLN A 467 5.99 -0.17 21.33
N TYR A 468 5.74 0.92 22.03
CA TYR A 468 5.91 2.27 21.49
C TYR A 468 6.90 3.07 22.32
N ASN A 469 7.83 3.76 21.64
CA ASN A 469 8.84 4.59 22.27
C ASN A 469 8.89 5.97 21.62
N ILE A 470 8.98 7.00 22.47
CA ILE A 470 9.46 8.34 22.11
C ILE A 470 10.79 8.53 22.81
N TYR A 471 11.78 9.05 22.11
CA TYR A 471 13.09 9.34 22.68
C TYR A 471 13.51 10.78 22.39
N ALA A 472 14.19 11.40 23.35
CA ALA A 472 14.62 12.78 23.28
C ALA A 472 15.68 13.02 22.21
N GLY A 473 15.76 14.25 21.75
CA GLY A 473 16.84 14.77 20.93
C GLY A 473 18.07 15.20 21.76
N ASP A 474 19.08 15.70 21.05
CA ASP A 474 20.25 16.32 21.68
C ASP A 474 19.77 17.51 22.53
N GLU A 475 20.42 17.76 23.68
CA GLU A 475 20.02 18.80 24.65
C GLU A 475 19.85 20.18 23.98
N ASN A 476 20.75 20.56 23.08
CA ASN A 476 20.69 21.81 22.36
C ASN A 476 19.48 21.90 21.39
N SER A 477 18.84 20.79 21.04
CA SER A 477 17.69 20.76 20.14
C SER A 477 16.38 21.20 20.81
N TRP A 478 16.31 21.18 22.14
CA TRP A 478 15.08 21.46 22.89
C TRP A 478 15.25 22.45 24.05
N LYS A 479 16.46 22.56 24.65
CA LYS A 479 16.68 23.34 25.88
C LYS A 479 16.81 24.83 25.58
N SER A 480 16.24 25.66 26.46
CA SER A 480 16.57 27.09 26.56
C SER A 480 17.72 27.28 27.51
N TYR A 481 18.71 28.07 27.10
CA TYR A 481 19.91 28.45 27.91
C TYR A 481 19.84 29.86 28.40
N GLU A 482 18.82 30.62 28.00
CA GLU A 482 18.61 32.01 28.39
C GLU A 482 17.16 32.21 28.84
N ALA A 483 16.97 32.82 30.01
CA ALA A 483 15.64 33.05 30.58
C ALA A 483 14.82 34.01 29.71
N GLY A 484 13.59 33.63 29.38
CA GLY A 484 12.69 34.40 28.51
C GLY A 484 12.93 34.26 27.03
N VAL A 485 14.00 33.56 26.60
CA VAL A 485 14.26 33.27 25.20
C VAL A 485 13.80 31.83 24.85
N PRO A 486 12.99 31.63 23.82
CA PRO A 486 12.58 30.31 23.41
C PRO A 486 13.80 29.41 23.05
N GLY A 487 13.85 28.23 23.66
CA GLY A 487 14.87 27.23 23.37
C GLY A 487 14.53 26.32 22.20
N GLY A 488 15.51 25.52 21.83
CA GLY A 488 15.37 24.50 20.81
C GLY A 488 15.62 24.97 19.38
N SER A 489 15.78 23.98 18.48
CA SER A 489 16.02 24.24 17.06
C SER A 489 14.79 24.89 16.40
N GLN A 490 15.02 25.89 15.56
CA GLN A 490 13.98 26.55 14.81
C GLN A 490 13.44 25.61 13.70
N GLY A 491 12.12 25.65 13.49
CA GLY A 491 11.42 24.79 12.54
C GLY A 491 10.77 23.58 13.24
N PHE A 492 11.54 22.80 13.97
CA PHE A 492 11.05 21.69 14.78
C PHE A 492 11.94 21.57 16.03
N PRO A 493 11.50 22.00 17.21
CA PRO A 493 12.22 21.76 18.44
C PRO A 493 12.26 20.26 18.76
N GLY A 494 13.43 19.78 19.22
CA GLY A 494 13.59 18.38 19.58
C GLY A 494 12.69 17.96 20.74
N PHE A 495 12.36 16.66 20.79
CA PHE A 495 11.73 16.06 21.95
C PHE A 495 12.65 16.20 23.16
N GLN A 496 12.07 16.60 24.30
CA GLN A 496 12.80 16.75 25.56
C GLN A 496 12.66 15.47 26.41
N PRO A 497 13.49 15.28 27.45
CA PRO A 497 13.39 14.11 28.34
C PRO A 497 12.01 13.89 28.96
N GLY A 498 11.24 14.97 29.16
CA GLY A 498 9.86 14.89 29.67
C GLY A 498 8.87 14.26 28.68
N ASP A 499 9.20 14.22 27.38
CA ASP A 499 8.37 13.62 26.32
C ASP A 499 8.67 12.13 26.14
N GLU A 500 9.75 11.61 26.76
CA GLU A 500 10.16 10.24 26.59
C GLU A 500 9.11 9.26 27.11
N THR A 501 8.86 8.24 26.33
CA THR A 501 8.00 7.14 26.76
C THR A 501 8.54 5.82 26.23
N ASN A 502 8.31 4.76 26.98
CA ASN A 502 8.52 3.37 26.59
C ASN A 502 7.37 2.57 27.18
N LYS A 503 6.32 2.39 26.40
CA LYS A 503 5.10 1.70 26.81
C LYS A 503 4.84 0.51 25.90
N ASN A 504 4.21 -0.50 26.47
CA ASN A 504 3.75 -1.65 25.72
C ASN A 504 2.28 -1.94 26.05
N ARG A 505 1.63 -2.63 25.14
CA ARG A 505 0.31 -3.24 25.36
C ARG A 505 0.24 -4.57 24.66
N SER A 506 -0.65 -5.41 25.14
CA SER A 506 -1.03 -6.65 24.47
C SER A 506 -2.53 -6.69 24.26
N ASN A 507 -2.94 -7.46 23.26
CA ASN A 507 -4.33 -7.75 22.95
C ASN A 507 -4.50 -9.25 22.70
N LEU A 508 -5.47 -9.86 23.35
CA LEU A 508 -5.90 -11.23 23.06
C LEU A 508 -7.29 -11.15 22.45
N ALA A 509 -7.46 -11.74 21.27
CA ALA A 509 -8.73 -11.79 20.58
C ALA A 509 -9.15 -13.21 20.22
N VAL A 510 -10.46 -13.46 20.23
CA VAL A 510 -11.08 -14.66 19.68
C VAL A 510 -12.24 -14.26 18.78
N TYR A 511 -12.45 -14.99 17.69
CA TYR A 511 -13.50 -14.69 16.73
C TYR A 511 -14.15 -15.93 16.14
N ALA A 512 -15.37 -15.76 15.69
CA ALA A 512 -16.14 -16.73 14.92
C ALA A 512 -16.82 -16.02 13.75
N ASP A 513 -16.86 -16.68 12.60
CA ASP A 513 -17.48 -16.18 11.38
C ASP A 513 -18.25 -17.32 10.71
N ALA A 514 -19.42 -17.01 10.15
CA ALA A 514 -20.26 -17.96 9.44
C ALA A 514 -20.85 -17.30 8.20
N GLU A 515 -20.74 -17.95 7.04
CA GLU A 515 -21.38 -17.55 5.79
C GLU A 515 -22.27 -18.67 5.29
N LEU A 516 -23.55 -18.38 5.07
CA LEU A 516 -24.57 -19.33 4.65
C LEU A 516 -25.15 -18.96 3.28
N ASP A 517 -24.92 -19.79 2.30
CA ASP A 517 -25.54 -19.72 0.98
C ASP A 517 -26.95 -20.37 1.08
N VAL A 518 -27.98 -19.56 1.25
CA VAL A 518 -29.37 -20.04 1.40
C VAL A 518 -29.92 -20.51 0.07
N THR A 519 -29.72 -19.70 -0.97
CA THR A 519 -30.02 -20.02 -2.38
C THR A 519 -28.82 -19.65 -3.25
N LYS A 520 -28.94 -19.84 -4.56
CA LYS A 520 -27.90 -19.35 -5.51
C LYS A 520 -27.75 -17.81 -5.45
N ASN A 521 -28.81 -17.09 -5.07
CA ASN A 521 -28.89 -15.63 -5.13
C ASN A 521 -28.96 -14.98 -3.73
N LEU A 522 -29.10 -15.76 -2.64
CA LEU A 522 -29.25 -15.24 -1.30
C LEU A 522 -28.21 -15.81 -0.36
N VAL A 523 -27.37 -14.95 0.18
CA VAL A 523 -26.30 -15.27 1.11
C VAL A 523 -26.46 -14.44 2.38
N PHE A 524 -26.27 -15.06 3.54
CA PHE A 524 -26.16 -14.38 4.83
C PHE A 524 -24.80 -14.64 5.46
N GLY A 525 -24.26 -13.64 6.13
CA GLY A 525 -23.04 -13.74 6.91
C GLY A 525 -23.19 -13.13 8.29
N GLY A 526 -22.47 -13.70 9.25
CA GLY A 526 -22.38 -13.17 10.60
C GLY A 526 -20.99 -13.41 11.17
N ALA A 527 -20.48 -12.41 11.90
CA ALA A 527 -19.21 -12.48 12.59
C ALA A 527 -19.31 -11.91 14.00
N LEU A 528 -18.58 -12.52 14.93
CA LEU A 528 -18.40 -12.03 16.31
C LEU A 528 -16.92 -12.08 16.65
N ARG A 529 -16.44 -11.03 17.32
CA ARG A 529 -15.08 -10.93 17.83
C ARG A 529 -15.06 -10.30 19.22
N TYR A 530 -14.43 -10.97 20.15
CA TYR A 530 -14.08 -10.43 21.45
C TYR A 530 -12.59 -10.13 21.49
N GLU A 531 -12.24 -8.97 21.99
CA GLU A 531 -10.86 -8.51 22.18
C GLU A 531 -10.68 -8.02 23.62
N ASN A 532 -9.52 -8.31 24.19
CA ASN A 532 -9.15 -7.83 25.52
C ASN A 532 -7.76 -7.20 25.47
N PHE A 533 -7.74 -5.88 25.60
CA PHE A 533 -6.52 -5.08 25.64
C PHE A 533 -6.02 -4.88 27.04
N SER A 534 -4.70 -4.95 27.26
CA SER A 534 -4.08 -4.83 28.58
C SER A 534 -4.21 -3.44 29.21
N ASP A 535 -4.50 -2.40 28.42
CA ASP A 535 -4.57 -1.00 28.82
C ASP A 535 -6.00 -0.47 29.00
N PHE A 536 -6.97 -0.89 28.18
CA PHE A 536 -8.36 -0.38 28.27
C PHE A 536 -9.45 -1.48 28.35
N GLY A 537 -9.07 -2.76 28.42
CA GLY A 537 -9.99 -3.86 28.71
C GLY A 537 -10.68 -4.46 27.48
N GLY A 538 -11.84 -5.07 27.71
CA GLY A 538 -12.54 -5.89 26.73
C GLY A 538 -13.53 -5.15 25.85
N THR A 539 -13.64 -5.57 24.59
CA THR A 539 -14.64 -5.10 23.63
C THR A 539 -15.22 -6.26 22.84
N LEU A 540 -16.51 -6.19 22.52
CA LEU A 540 -17.22 -7.17 21.70
C LEU A 540 -17.72 -6.49 20.43
N ASN A 541 -17.34 -7.01 19.28
CA ASN A 541 -17.77 -6.54 17.97
C ASN A 541 -18.59 -7.60 17.27
N GLY A 542 -19.73 -7.21 16.70
CA GLY A 542 -20.61 -8.07 15.92
C GLY A 542 -20.91 -7.50 14.55
N LYS A 543 -21.10 -8.37 13.56
CA LYS A 543 -21.52 -8.01 12.19
C LYS A 543 -22.55 -9.02 11.71
N ILE A 544 -23.59 -8.51 11.04
CA ILE A 544 -24.54 -9.29 10.25
C ILE A 544 -24.60 -8.64 8.88
N ALA A 545 -24.57 -9.42 7.83
CA ALA A 545 -24.66 -8.95 6.45
C ALA A 545 -25.48 -9.92 5.61
N GLY A 546 -26.13 -9.43 4.58
CA GLY A 546 -26.86 -10.23 3.60
C GLY A 546 -26.68 -9.69 2.21
N ARG A 547 -26.67 -10.57 1.22
CA ARG A 547 -26.60 -10.24 -0.21
C ARG A 547 -27.71 -10.96 -0.94
N LEU A 548 -28.42 -10.23 -1.77
CA LEU A 548 -29.43 -10.72 -2.71
C LEU A 548 -29.01 -10.30 -4.12
N GLU A 549 -28.92 -11.25 -5.07
CA GLU A 549 -28.69 -11.05 -6.51
C GLU A 549 -29.96 -11.17 -7.31
#